data_13ecf561b2e4287aa883aacca1b54eb6
#
_entry.id   13ecf561b2e4287aa883aacca1b54eb6
#
_cell.length_a   1.000
_cell.length_b   1.000
_cell.length_c   1.000
_cell.angle_alpha   90.00
_cell.angle_beta   90.00
_cell.angle_gamma   90.00
#
_symmetry.space_group_name_H-M   'P 1'
#
loop_
_entity.id
_entity.type
_entity.pdbx_description
1 polymer ?
#
loop_
_entity_poly.entity_id
_entity_poly.type
_entity_poly.pdbx_seq_one_letter_code
_entity_poly.pdbx_strand_id
1 'polypeptide(L)'
;MILATVAYYLIPVPGRMRESSWAILFSCGVVALGLLIALAIRRLLGAGENIRVRALVLLLVLTVLFFAWCDYSVAQLPGQFDDLRTKTDGLYFTVSTIATVGFGDVHAVGQLARAAVTVQMVFNLVFLGASVAMISGFIKERARRRIGGPHHDGASPVPDDRDGAR
;
A
#
# COMPACT_ATOMS: atom_id res chain seq x y z
N MET A 1 -1.52 -12.24 8.02
CA MET A 1 -0.36 -11.43 8.49
C MET A 1 0.73 -12.31 9.08
N ILE A 2 0.48 -13.08 10.15
CA ILE A 2 1.49 -13.94 10.82
C ILE A 2 2.19 -14.87 9.83
N LEU A 3 1.45 -15.54 8.95
CA LEU A 3 2.02 -16.48 7.96
C LEU A 3 2.98 -15.76 6.99
N ALA A 4 2.66 -14.55 6.53
CA ALA A 4 3.52 -13.76 5.64
C ALA A 4 4.81 -13.32 6.33
N THR A 5 4.73 -12.92 7.60
CA THR A 5 5.90 -12.55 8.40
C THR A 5 6.78 -13.77 8.69
N VAL A 6 6.20 -14.92 9.01
CA VAL A 6 6.95 -16.18 9.20
C VAL A 6 7.64 -16.57 7.89
N ALA A 7 6.94 -16.50 6.75
CA ALA A 7 7.52 -16.78 5.44
C ALA A 7 8.72 -15.86 5.12
N TYR A 8 8.64 -14.57 5.47
CA TYR A 8 9.75 -13.62 5.30
C TYR A 8 11.04 -14.11 5.99
N TYR A 9 10.95 -14.62 7.22
CA TYR A 9 12.13 -15.12 7.93
C TYR A 9 12.63 -16.47 7.42
N LEU A 10 11.74 -17.29 6.84
CA LEU A 10 12.07 -18.62 6.33
C LEU A 10 12.64 -18.62 4.92
N ILE A 11 12.31 -17.62 4.07
CA ILE A 11 12.81 -17.56 2.69
C ILE A 11 14.32 -17.34 2.71
N PRO A 12 15.13 -18.30 2.19
CA PRO A 12 16.57 -18.13 2.12
C PRO A 12 16.93 -17.03 1.12
N VAL A 13 17.92 -16.21 1.46
CA VAL A 13 18.49 -15.26 0.51
C VAL A 13 19.46 -16.02 -0.39
N PRO A 14 19.33 -15.92 -1.72
CA PRO A 14 20.27 -16.59 -2.64
C PRO A 14 21.66 -16.01 -2.41
N GLY A 15 22.61 -16.88 -2.05
CA GLY A 15 24.02 -16.49 -1.86
C GLY A 15 24.64 -15.97 -3.16
N ARG A 16 25.44 -14.93 -3.06
CA ARG A 16 26.31 -14.33 -4.10
C ARG A 16 25.74 -14.35 -5.53
N MET A 17 24.61 -13.69 -5.75
CA MET A 17 24.17 -13.39 -7.11
C MET A 17 25.05 -12.26 -7.68
N ARG A 18 25.30 -12.33 -8.99
CA ARG A 18 25.94 -11.23 -9.73
C ARG A 18 25.03 -9.99 -9.64
N GLU A 19 25.57 -8.79 -9.46
CA GLU A 19 24.80 -7.54 -9.33
C GLU A 19 23.74 -7.35 -10.44
N SER A 20 24.08 -7.72 -11.68
CA SER A 20 23.16 -7.64 -12.83
C SER A 20 21.95 -8.57 -12.68
N SER A 21 22.14 -9.79 -12.18
CA SER A 21 21.05 -10.74 -11.97
C SER A 21 20.12 -10.29 -10.87
N TRP A 22 20.68 -9.69 -9.81
CA TRP A 22 19.91 -9.15 -8.72
C TRP A 22 19.04 -7.96 -9.19
N ALA A 23 19.61 -7.03 -9.97
CA ALA A 23 18.89 -5.88 -10.50
C ALA A 23 17.68 -6.29 -11.37
N ILE A 24 17.83 -7.34 -12.19
CA ILE A 24 16.74 -7.88 -13.02
C ILE A 24 15.63 -8.46 -12.12
N LEU A 25 15.99 -9.31 -11.16
CA LEU A 25 15.02 -9.92 -10.24
C LEU A 25 14.27 -8.87 -9.41
N PHE A 26 14.99 -7.86 -8.91
CA PHE A 26 14.41 -6.74 -8.19
C PHE A 26 13.41 -5.97 -9.06
N SER A 27 13.81 -5.59 -10.28
CA SER A 27 12.94 -4.86 -11.20
C SER A 27 11.68 -5.66 -11.56
N CYS A 28 11.82 -6.95 -11.87
CA CYS A 28 10.68 -7.84 -12.11
C CYS A 28 9.77 -7.94 -10.89
N GLY A 29 10.33 -8.03 -9.69
CA GLY A 29 9.57 -8.08 -8.44
C GLY A 29 8.79 -6.80 -8.18
N VAL A 30 9.39 -5.63 -8.38
CA VAL A 30 8.73 -4.32 -8.24
C VAL A 30 7.58 -4.19 -9.24
N VAL A 31 7.80 -4.57 -10.50
CA VAL A 31 6.75 -4.54 -11.55
C VAL A 31 5.63 -5.51 -11.19
N ALA A 32 5.95 -6.73 -10.77
CA ALA A 32 4.95 -7.73 -10.37
C ALA A 32 4.12 -7.25 -9.16
N LEU A 33 4.78 -6.67 -8.16
CA LEU A 33 4.11 -6.10 -6.99
C LEU A 33 3.20 -4.92 -7.38
N GLY A 34 3.68 -4.00 -8.23
CA GLY A 34 2.89 -2.89 -8.75
C GLY A 34 1.66 -3.35 -9.53
N LEU A 35 1.83 -4.37 -10.39
CA LEU A 35 0.73 -4.96 -11.14
C LEU A 35 -0.29 -5.63 -10.21
N LEU A 36 0.18 -6.39 -9.21
CA LEU A 36 -0.68 -7.03 -8.22
C LEU A 36 -1.50 -5.99 -7.45
N ILE A 37 -0.89 -4.89 -7.04
CA ILE A 37 -1.58 -3.78 -6.37
C ILE A 37 -2.60 -3.13 -7.31
N ALA A 38 -2.24 -2.85 -8.56
CA ALA A 38 -3.16 -2.26 -9.54
C ALA A 38 -4.37 -3.15 -9.82
N LEU A 39 -4.16 -4.47 -9.97
CA LEU A 39 -5.22 -5.45 -10.13
C LEU A 39 -6.10 -5.56 -8.88
N ALA A 40 -5.49 -5.55 -7.69
CA ALA A 40 -6.22 -5.57 -6.44
C ALA A 40 -7.09 -4.31 -6.30
N ILE A 41 -6.56 -3.13 -6.57
CA ILE A 41 -7.31 -1.87 -6.56
C ILE A 41 -8.51 -1.95 -7.52
N ARG A 42 -8.30 -2.41 -8.77
CA ARG A 42 -9.39 -2.57 -9.75
C ARG A 42 -10.49 -3.51 -9.25
N ARG A 43 -10.13 -4.66 -8.68
CA ARG A 43 -11.10 -5.62 -8.11
C ARG A 43 -11.84 -5.07 -6.89
N LEU A 44 -11.16 -4.24 -6.09
CA LEU A 44 -11.70 -3.68 -4.86
C LEU A 44 -12.66 -2.50 -5.10
N LEU A 45 -12.64 -1.86 -6.28
CA LEU A 45 -13.54 -0.76 -6.62
C LEU A 45 -15.02 -1.17 -6.53
N GLY A 46 -15.36 -2.45 -6.79
CA GLY A 46 -16.71 -3.00 -6.66
C GLY A 46 -17.00 -3.71 -5.33
N ALA A 47 -16.02 -3.83 -4.41
CA ALA A 47 -16.16 -4.60 -3.19
C ALA A 47 -16.69 -3.75 -2.02
N GLY A 48 -17.21 -4.41 -0.97
CA GLY A 48 -17.65 -3.76 0.25
C GLY A 48 -16.50 -3.12 1.05
N GLU A 49 -16.82 -2.14 1.89
CA GLU A 49 -15.85 -1.32 2.64
C GLU A 49 -14.87 -2.14 3.49
N ASN A 50 -15.38 -3.11 4.25
CA ASN A 50 -14.56 -3.95 5.12
C ASN A 50 -13.54 -4.80 4.35
N ILE A 51 -13.91 -5.25 3.13
CA ILE A 51 -13.03 -6.04 2.27
C ILE A 51 -11.89 -5.17 1.75
N ARG A 52 -12.19 -3.92 1.39
CA ARG A 52 -11.20 -2.96 0.89
C ARG A 52 -10.14 -2.62 1.92
N VAL A 53 -10.54 -2.28 3.15
CA VAL A 53 -9.61 -1.95 4.24
C VAL A 53 -8.69 -3.14 4.54
N ARG A 54 -9.25 -4.34 4.65
CA ARG A 54 -8.46 -5.56 4.90
C ARG A 54 -7.45 -5.81 3.78
N ALA A 55 -7.86 -5.61 2.52
CA ALA A 55 -6.98 -5.80 1.38
C ALA A 55 -5.87 -4.74 1.32
N LEU A 56 -6.15 -3.46 1.61
CA LEU A 56 -5.14 -2.41 1.69
C LEU A 56 -4.10 -2.71 2.78
N VAL A 57 -4.54 -3.15 3.96
CA VAL A 57 -3.63 -3.55 5.04
C VAL A 57 -2.78 -4.76 4.63
N LEU A 58 -3.37 -5.75 3.97
CA LEU A 58 -2.62 -6.91 3.47
C LEU A 58 -1.58 -6.49 2.41
N LEU A 59 -1.96 -5.63 1.46
CA LEU A 59 -1.07 -5.11 0.43
C LEU A 59 0.08 -4.30 1.05
N LEU A 60 -0.20 -3.48 2.06
CA LEU A 60 0.83 -2.75 2.80
C LEU A 60 1.83 -3.71 3.45
N VAL A 61 1.35 -4.73 4.15
CA VAL A 61 2.22 -5.73 4.79
C VAL A 61 3.07 -6.46 3.75
N LEU A 62 2.48 -6.89 2.63
CA LEU A 62 3.22 -7.55 1.57
C LEU A 62 4.28 -6.63 0.95
N THR A 63 3.96 -5.35 0.76
CA THR A 63 4.91 -4.34 0.27
C THR A 63 6.09 -4.17 1.22
N VAL A 64 5.81 -4.02 2.53
CA VAL A 64 6.86 -3.92 3.56
C VAL A 64 7.76 -5.15 3.54
N LEU A 65 7.19 -6.35 3.56
CA LEU A 65 7.96 -7.59 3.59
C LEU A 65 8.79 -7.80 2.31
N PHE A 66 8.24 -7.43 1.15
CA PHE A 66 8.94 -7.49 -0.12
C PHE A 66 10.17 -6.58 -0.13
N PHE A 67 10.01 -5.29 0.20
CA PHE A 67 11.14 -4.36 0.23
C PHE A 67 12.14 -4.70 1.32
N ALA A 68 11.70 -5.09 2.52
CA ALA A 68 12.59 -5.55 3.58
C ALA A 68 13.47 -6.74 3.14
N TRP A 69 12.89 -7.68 2.39
CA TRP A 69 13.65 -8.79 1.83
C TRP A 69 14.65 -8.32 0.75
N CYS A 70 14.24 -7.37 -0.10
CA CYS A 70 15.11 -6.77 -1.11
C CYS A 70 16.29 -6.03 -0.47
N ASP A 71 16.02 -5.15 0.49
CA ASP A 71 17.04 -4.36 1.19
C ASP A 71 18.04 -5.27 1.90
N TYR A 72 17.55 -6.29 2.62
CA TYR A 72 18.40 -7.28 3.26
C TYR A 72 19.22 -8.08 2.24
N SER A 73 18.65 -8.43 1.07
CA SER A 73 19.37 -9.15 0.01
C SER A 73 20.49 -8.32 -0.59
N VAL A 74 20.28 -7.02 -0.79
CA VAL A 74 21.32 -6.08 -1.27
C VAL A 74 22.39 -5.88 -0.21
N ALA A 75 22.02 -5.85 1.06
CA ALA A 75 22.97 -5.70 2.17
C ALA A 75 23.96 -6.88 2.29
N GLN A 76 23.64 -8.05 1.70
CA GLN A 76 24.59 -9.17 1.62
C GLN A 76 25.74 -8.90 0.62
N LEU A 77 25.62 -7.88 -0.24
CA LEU A 77 26.68 -7.44 -1.14
C LEU A 77 27.59 -6.46 -0.40
N PRO A 78 28.95 -6.58 -0.55
CA PRO A 78 29.89 -5.73 0.16
C PRO A 78 29.67 -4.24 -0.11
N GLY A 79 29.66 -3.41 0.93
CA GLY A 79 29.64 -1.95 0.82
C GLY A 79 28.33 -1.35 0.29
N GLN A 80 27.24 -2.10 0.30
CA GLN A 80 25.94 -1.58 -0.17
C GLN A 80 25.14 -0.89 0.92
N PHE A 81 25.13 -1.42 2.12
CA PHE A 81 24.44 -0.82 3.28
C PHE A 81 25.41 -0.68 4.46
N ASP A 82 25.18 0.33 5.28
CA ASP A 82 25.77 0.48 6.59
C ASP A 82 24.74 0.07 7.65
N ASP A 83 25.19 -0.74 8.62
CA ASP A 83 24.45 -1.29 9.76
C ASP A 83 23.16 -2.11 9.44
N LEU A 84 22.99 -2.59 8.20
CA LEU A 84 21.95 -3.54 7.82
C LEU A 84 22.52 -4.97 7.80
N ARG A 85 22.46 -5.68 8.92
CA ARG A 85 23.12 -7.01 9.10
C ARG A 85 22.14 -8.16 9.20
N THR A 86 20.93 -7.92 9.69
CA THR A 86 19.90 -8.93 9.93
C THR A 86 18.64 -8.66 9.12
N LYS A 87 17.78 -9.67 8.99
CA LYS A 87 16.45 -9.47 8.38
C LYS A 87 15.60 -8.48 9.18
N THR A 88 15.82 -8.42 10.50
CA THR A 88 15.13 -7.46 11.37
C THR A 88 15.56 -6.03 11.05
N ASP A 89 16.85 -5.79 10.79
CA ASP A 89 17.33 -4.46 10.37
C ASP A 89 16.73 -4.06 9.02
N GLY A 90 16.59 -5.00 8.07
CA GLY A 90 15.90 -4.77 6.80
C GLY A 90 14.43 -4.39 6.99
N LEU A 91 13.74 -5.07 7.89
CA LEU A 91 12.35 -4.74 8.23
C LEU A 91 12.24 -3.36 8.90
N TYR A 92 13.12 -3.08 9.86
CA TYR A 92 13.20 -1.79 10.55
C TYR A 92 13.46 -0.65 9.56
N PHE A 93 14.45 -0.80 8.68
CA PHE A 93 14.78 0.17 7.64
C PHE A 93 13.60 0.44 6.71
N THR A 94 12.97 -0.62 6.20
CA THR A 94 11.81 -0.50 5.31
C THR A 94 10.63 0.19 6.00
N VAL A 95 10.31 -0.19 7.25
CA VAL A 95 9.22 0.43 8.00
C VAL A 95 9.50 1.90 8.29
N SER A 96 10.73 2.25 8.71
CA SER A 96 11.12 3.64 8.96
C SER A 96 11.05 4.49 7.69
N THR A 97 11.39 3.91 6.53
CA THR A 97 11.33 4.57 5.22
C THR A 97 9.88 4.78 4.76
N ILE A 98 9.01 3.76 4.87
CA ILE A 98 7.58 3.88 4.51
C ILE A 98 6.87 4.86 5.44
N ALA A 99 7.16 4.83 6.73
CA ALA A 99 6.62 5.75 7.72
C ALA A 99 7.19 7.18 7.62
N THR A 100 8.12 7.41 6.69
CA THR A 100 8.80 8.71 6.48
C THR A 100 9.54 9.23 7.71
N VAL A 101 9.95 8.33 8.63
CA VAL A 101 10.69 8.68 9.85
C VAL A 101 12.18 8.90 9.52
N GLY A 102 12.83 7.92 8.86
CA GLY A 102 14.19 8.02 8.36
C GLY A 102 15.21 8.34 9.44
N PHE A 103 15.37 7.48 10.44
CA PHE A 103 16.32 7.71 11.55
C PHE A 103 17.78 7.88 11.07
N GLY A 104 18.17 7.25 9.94
CA GLY A 104 19.49 7.40 9.33
C GLY A 104 20.60 6.56 9.99
N ASP A 105 20.30 5.79 10.99
CA ASP A 105 21.18 4.83 11.65
C ASP A 105 21.51 3.63 10.74
N VAL A 106 20.52 3.17 9.97
CA VAL A 106 20.68 2.22 8.87
C VAL A 106 20.51 2.95 7.55
N HIS A 107 21.49 2.89 6.65
CA HIS A 107 21.40 3.63 5.38
C HIS A 107 22.13 2.99 4.21
N ALA A 108 21.72 3.36 2.99
CA ALA A 108 22.31 2.90 1.75
C ALA A 108 23.60 3.69 1.43
N VAL A 109 24.70 2.98 1.26
CA VAL A 109 26.03 3.54 0.94
C VAL A 109 26.39 3.31 -0.51
N GLY A 110 26.25 2.07 -1.01
CA GLY A 110 26.58 1.68 -2.37
C GLY A 110 25.55 2.14 -3.40
N GLN A 111 25.99 2.25 -4.65
CA GLN A 111 25.14 2.75 -5.74
C GLN A 111 23.93 1.85 -6.00
N LEU A 112 24.10 0.52 -5.91
CA LEU A 112 23.00 -0.41 -6.10
C LEU A 112 21.95 -0.26 -4.99
N ALA A 113 22.38 -0.16 -3.73
CA ALA A 113 21.48 0.07 -2.60
C ALA A 113 20.74 1.41 -2.74
N ARG A 114 21.44 2.49 -3.10
CA ARG A 114 20.83 3.80 -3.32
C ARG A 114 19.80 3.77 -4.44
N ALA A 115 20.10 3.10 -5.56
CA ALA A 115 19.15 2.95 -6.65
C ALA A 115 17.90 2.15 -6.22
N ALA A 116 18.09 1.02 -5.52
CA ALA A 116 17.00 0.20 -5.01
C ALA A 116 16.10 0.97 -4.04
N VAL A 117 16.70 1.66 -3.08
CA VAL A 117 15.98 2.48 -2.08
C VAL A 117 15.26 3.66 -2.74
N THR A 118 15.85 4.27 -3.78
CA THR A 118 15.16 5.34 -4.54
C THR A 118 13.89 4.80 -5.21
N VAL A 119 13.97 3.64 -5.86
CA VAL A 119 12.79 2.98 -6.46
C VAL A 119 11.75 2.67 -5.39
N GLN A 120 12.17 2.15 -4.24
CA GLN A 120 11.30 1.89 -3.09
C GLN A 120 10.60 3.16 -2.60
N MET A 121 11.31 4.27 -2.43
CA MET A 121 10.74 5.55 -2.00
C MET A 121 9.68 6.07 -2.97
N VAL A 122 9.97 6.04 -4.28
CA VAL A 122 9.00 6.42 -5.33
C VAL A 122 7.77 5.51 -5.29
N PHE A 123 7.98 4.20 -5.17
CA PHE A 123 6.89 3.24 -5.06
C PHE A 123 6.01 3.52 -3.83
N ASN A 124 6.63 3.75 -2.67
CA ASN A 124 5.94 4.06 -1.42
C ASN A 124 5.09 5.34 -1.54
N LEU A 125 5.63 6.38 -2.17
CA LEU A 125 4.91 7.64 -2.40
C LEU A 125 3.66 7.43 -3.26
N VAL A 126 3.79 6.68 -4.36
CA VAL A 126 2.67 6.35 -5.26
C VAL A 126 1.64 5.48 -4.54
N PHE A 127 2.09 4.45 -3.82
CA PHE A 127 1.21 3.54 -3.08
C PHE A 127 0.44 4.27 -1.98
N LEU A 128 1.11 5.11 -1.20
CA LEU A 128 0.50 5.88 -0.12
C LEU A 128 -0.51 6.90 -0.69
N GLY A 129 -0.14 7.62 -1.75
CA GLY A 129 -1.02 8.57 -2.43
C GLY A 129 -2.28 7.91 -2.99
N ALA A 130 -2.14 6.75 -3.64
CA ALA A 130 -3.26 5.98 -4.14
C ALA A 130 -4.19 5.49 -3.01
N SER A 131 -3.60 5.05 -1.89
CA SER A 131 -4.35 4.60 -0.71
C SER A 131 -5.17 5.72 -0.09
N VAL A 132 -4.58 6.90 0.09
CA VAL A 132 -5.25 8.10 0.61
C VAL A 132 -6.36 8.56 -0.34
N ALA A 133 -6.12 8.61 -1.65
CA ALA A 133 -7.12 8.99 -2.64
C ALA A 133 -8.34 8.05 -2.61
N MET A 134 -8.09 6.74 -2.47
CA MET A 134 -9.14 5.74 -2.35
C MET A 134 -9.99 5.96 -1.09
N ILE A 135 -9.37 6.16 0.07
CA ILE A 135 -10.08 6.39 1.35
C ILE A 135 -10.89 7.69 1.29
N SER A 136 -10.32 8.78 0.74
CA SER A 136 -10.99 10.08 0.62
C SER A 136 -12.22 10.02 -0.28
N GLY A 137 -12.18 9.21 -1.35
CA GLY A 137 -13.33 8.97 -2.23
C GLY A 137 -14.53 8.38 -1.47
N PHE A 138 -14.27 7.48 -0.51
CA PHE A 138 -15.33 6.84 0.29
C PHE A 138 -16.00 7.80 1.26
N ILE A 139 -15.22 8.65 1.91
CA ILE A 139 -15.75 9.63 2.85
C ILE A 139 -16.71 10.59 2.12
N LYS A 140 -16.35 11.02 0.92
CA LYS A 140 -17.20 11.89 0.09
C LYS A 140 -18.49 11.19 -0.34
N GLU A 141 -18.43 9.94 -0.76
CA GLU A 141 -19.62 9.18 -1.17
C GLU A 141 -20.58 8.93 0.01
N ARG A 142 -20.05 8.61 1.20
CA ARG A 142 -20.84 8.47 2.42
C ARG A 142 -21.52 9.79 2.83
N ALA A 143 -20.79 10.90 2.74
CA ALA A 143 -21.34 12.22 3.04
C ALA A 143 -22.49 12.57 2.08
N ARG A 144 -22.33 12.31 0.78
CA ARG A 144 -23.39 12.54 -0.22
C ARG A 144 -24.65 11.72 0.06
N ARG A 145 -24.52 10.44 0.42
CA ARG A 145 -25.67 9.57 0.73
C ARG A 145 -26.40 9.99 2.01
N ARG A 146 -25.73 10.64 2.96
CA ARG A 146 -26.38 11.15 4.18
C ARG A 146 -27.14 12.45 3.93
N ILE A 147 -26.67 13.31 3.03
CA ILE A 147 -27.28 14.60 2.70
C ILE A 147 -28.41 14.44 1.66
N GLY A 148 -28.36 13.43 0.79
CA GLY A 148 -29.35 13.14 -0.24
C GLY A 148 -30.46 12.18 0.20
N GLY A 149 -30.78 12.08 1.48
CA GLY A 149 -31.96 11.37 1.95
C GLY A 149 -33.24 11.96 1.32
N PRO A 150 -34.27 11.13 1.03
CA PRO A 150 -35.45 11.61 0.32
C PRO A 150 -36.09 12.75 1.08
N HIS A 151 -36.14 13.93 0.45
CA HIS A 151 -37.11 14.94 0.82
C HIS A 151 -38.49 14.25 0.68
N HIS A 152 -39.06 13.88 1.77
CA HIS A 152 -40.49 13.64 1.85
C HIS A 152 -41.14 15.00 1.59
N ASP A 153 -41.39 15.30 0.31
CA ASP A 153 -42.38 16.29 -0.07
C ASP A 153 -43.75 15.71 0.35
N GLY A 154 -44.04 15.89 1.63
CA GLY A 154 -45.35 15.69 2.18
C GLY A 154 -46.29 16.85 1.76
N ALA A 155 -46.41 17.02 0.46
CA ALA A 155 -47.57 17.77 -0.07
C ALA A 155 -48.75 16.78 -0.12
N SER A 156 -49.42 16.63 0.99
CA SER A 156 -50.78 16.10 0.98
C SER A 156 -51.65 17.01 0.11
N PRO A 157 -52.41 16.49 -0.87
CA PRO A 157 -53.40 17.31 -1.57
C PRO A 157 -54.39 17.81 -0.55
N VAL A 158 -54.52 19.13 -0.42
CA VAL A 158 -55.61 19.79 0.32
C VAL A 158 -56.92 19.38 -0.37
N PRO A 159 -57.91 18.76 0.30
CA PRO A 159 -59.21 18.53 -0.28
C PRO A 159 -59.84 19.85 -0.66
N ASP A 160 -60.16 20.01 -1.94
CA ASP A 160 -60.99 21.16 -2.43
C ASP A 160 -62.40 21.00 -1.94
N ASP A 161 -62.72 21.71 -0.85
CA ASP A 161 -64.05 21.74 -0.20
C ASP A 161 -64.96 22.74 -0.90
N ARG A 162 -65.15 22.54 -2.23
CA ARG A 162 -66.05 23.35 -3.04
C ARG A 162 -67.15 22.53 -3.68
N ASP A 163 -67.89 21.76 -2.88
CA ASP A 163 -69.20 21.26 -3.32
C ASP A 163 -70.17 21.14 -2.14
N GLY A 164 -70.78 22.28 -1.80
CA GLY A 164 -71.75 22.34 -0.71
C GLY A 164 -72.58 23.61 -0.71
N ALA A 165 -73.07 24.02 -1.91
CA ALA A 165 -74.10 25.06 -1.94
C ALA A 165 -74.94 24.99 -3.20
N ARG A 166 -75.94 24.11 -3.22
CA ARG A 166 -77.27 24.31 -3.86
C ARG A 166 -78.28 23.27 -3.34
#